data_b2cffe3c6672c99f27fbd1ee57951093
#
_entry.id   b2cffe3c6672c99f27fbd1ee57951093
#
_cell.length_a   1.000
_cell.length_b   1.000
_cell.length_c   1.000
_cell.angle_alpha   90.00
_cell.angle_beta   90.00
_cell.angle_gamma   90.00
#
_symmetry.space_group_name_H-M   'P 1'
#
loop_
_entity.id
_entity.type
_entity.pdbx_description
1 polymer ?
#
loop_
_entity_poly.entity_id
_entity_poly.type
_entity_poly.pdbx_seq_one_letter_code
_entity_poly.pdbx_strand_id
1 'polypeptide(L)'
;MDLETLIRSHNDELTTRLSFALSGDRHAAEDLAQEAFTRAWRSLPEGLSPERQRAWLKRTSHNLAVDELRRRARRPTVVLEDHDALGRTVQEAAAPDAAREALAALPAHQRFVLLLHFDAGFSHGEIARLLDTTEEAVRKRVSRAKAAFLRAYRQTREDASPLILLVSRDDPTPPYVRWLHDAGARVRHLTNPPSQRDLALSDGLVLTGAFTDLHAGLYGEIPRSARGEPDFERDRVDLGVVTAALAIDLPVVGVCRGHQLLNIASGGDLYQDVVSDGATTLEHSAGPHAVRTQAGATMRDLLGRSTYVDSEHHQAIRRLGRGLKATATSPDGVVESIERIDRRFALGLQWHPEREPGGPGDRVAEALVQAAMDRAA
;
A
#
# COMPACT_ATOMS: atom_id res chain seq x y z
N MET A 1 -20.73 26.08 -19.07
CA MET A 1 -21.22 25.86 -17.69
C MET A 1 -21.32 27.21 -17.03
N ASP A 2 -22.42 27.43 -16.32
CA ASP A 2 -22.67 28.67 -15.62
C ASP A 2 -21.77 28.77 -14.37
N LEU A 3 -21.21 29.98 -14.13
CA LEU A 3 -20.37 30.29 -12.98
C LEU A 3 -21.08 29.98 -11.65
N GLU A 4 -22.40 30.19 -11.59
CA GLU A 4 -23.22 29.92 -10.42
C GLU A 4 -23.21 28.42 -10.06
N THR A 5 -23.29 27.55 -11.04
CA THR A 5 -23.20 26.09 -10.88
C THR A 5 -21.81 25.67 -10.39
N LEU A 6 -20.74 26.30 -10.90
CA LEU A 6 -19.36 26.03 -10.49
C LEU A 6 -19.14 26.44 -9.02
N ILE A 7 -19.61 27.63 -8.63
CA ILE A 7 -19.53 28.11 -7.25
C ILE A 7 -20.31 27.17 -6.32
N ARG A 8 -21.57 26.89 -6.64
CA ARG A 8 -22.45 26.03 -5.82
C ARG A 8 -21.85 24.64 -5.59
N SER A 9 -21.17 24.09 -6.59
CA SER A 9 -20.60 22.75 -6.52
C SER A 9 -19.26 22.67 -5.76
N HIS A 10 -18.52 23.78 -5.65
CA HIS A 10 -17.12 23.73 -5.17
C HIS A 10 -16.78 24.74 -4.08
N ASN A 11 -17.68 25.68 -3.74
CA ASN A 11 -17.36 26.76 -2.79
C ASN A 11 -16.98 26.23 -1.41
N ASP A 12 -17.77 25.32 -0.84
CA ASP A 12 -17.55 24.81 0.52
C ASP A 12 -16.25 24.02 0.61
N GLU A 13 -15.97 23.15 -0.38
CA GLU A 13 -14.71 22.41 -0.46
C GLU A 13 -13.53 23.38 -0.57
N LEU A 14 -13.64 24.39 -1.42
CA LEU A 14 -12.56 25.33 -1.69
C LEU A 14 -12.29 26.23 -0.47
N THR A 15 -13.32 26.78 0.13
CA THR A 15 -13.20 27.63 1.33
C THR A 15 -12.65 26.85 2.53
N THR A 16 -13.12 25.61 2.74
CA THR A 16 -12.60 24.74 3.79
C THR A 16 -11.10 24.48 3.61
N ARG A 17 -10.67 24.14 2.38
CA ARG A 17 -9.25 23.93 2.07
C ARG A 17 -8.39 25.16 2.26
N LEU A 18 -8.89 26.33 1.84
CA LEU A 18 -8.19 27.60 1.98
C LEU A 18 -8.11 28.04 3.44
N SER A 19 -9.19 27.93 4.21
CA SER A 19 -9.20 28.20 5.65
C SER A 19 -8.15 27.35 6.37
N PHE A 20 -8.06 26.11 5.96
CA PHE A 20 -7.07 25.18 6.45
C PHE A 20 -5.63 25.62 6.14
N ALA A 21 -5.36 25.99 4.89
CA ALA A 21 -4.05 26.49 4.46
C ALA A 21 -3.65 27.79 5.17
N LEU A 22 -4.63 28.60 5.57
CA LEU A 22 -4.45 29.91 6.23
C LEU A 22 -4.59 29.85 7.77
N SER A 23 -4.38 28.66 8.37
CA SER A 23 -4.38 28.47 9.82
C SER A 23 -5.71 28.83 10.51
N GLY A 24 -6.84 28.53 9.85
CA GLY A 24 -8.18 28.77 10.37
C GLY A 24 -8.76 30.17 10.03
N ASP A 25 -8.04 30.99 9.30
CA ASP A 25 -8.52 32.32 8.87
C ASP A 25 -9.58 32.15 7.76
N ARG A 26 -10.84 31.99 8.22
CA ARG A 26 -11.99 31.77 7.33
C ARG A 26 -12.28 32.99 6.43
N HIS A 27 -12.08 34.20 6.94
CA HIS A 27 -12.31 35.42 6.16
C HIS A 27 -11.35 35.50 4.96
N ALA A 28 -10.07 35.33 5.20
CA ALA A 28 -9.09 35.27 4.11
C ALA A 28 -9.31 34.09 3.17
N ALA A 29 -9.81 32.96 3.67
CA ALA A 29 -10.16 31.81 2.85
C ALA A 29 -11.32 32.07 1.90
N GLU A 30 -12.35 32.76 2.39
CA GLU A 30 -13.51 33.17 1.59
C GLU A 30 -13.10 34.17 0.49
N ASP A 31 -12.26 35.15 0.82
CA ASP A 31 -11.70 36.11 -0.15
C ASP A 31 -10.91 35.42 -1.26
N LEU A 32 -10.04 34.46 -0.89
CA LEU A 32 -9.25 33.71 -1.88
C LEU A 32 -10.10 32.72 -2.69
N ALA A 33 -11.16 32.18 -2.13
CA ALA A 33 -12.12 31.36 -2.87
C ALA A 33 -12.84 32.19 -3.93
N GLN A 34 -13.31 33.40 -3.57
CA GLN A 34 -13.92 34.33 -4.51
C GLN A 34 -12.96 34.74 -5.64
N GLU A 35 -11.70 35.01 -5.31
CA GLU A 35 -10.67 35.33 -6.31
C GLU A 35 -10.40 34.13 -7.23
N ALA A 36 -10.41 32.90 -6.70
CA ALA A 36 -10.26 31.68 -7.52
C ALA A 36 -11.42 31.52 -8.50
N PHE A 37 -12.65 31.77 -8.08
CA PHE A 37 -13.84 31.73 -8.97
C PHE A 37 -13.83 32.88 -9.98
N THR A 38 -13.38 34.06 -9.58
CA THR A 38 -13.21 35.20 -10.50
C THR A 38 -12.20 34.89 -11.59
N ARG A 39 -11.09 34.24 -11.24
CA ARG A 39 -10.10 33.78 -12.22
C ARG A 39 -10.65 32.66 -13.11
N ALA A 40 -11.46 31.75 -12.55
CA ALA A 40 -12.11 30.69 -13.31
C ALA A 40 -13.04 31.30 -14.37
N TRP A 41 -13.83 32.28 -14.00
CA TRP A 41 -14.72 32.95 -14.96
C TRP A 41 -13.98 33.63 -16.13
N ARG A 42 -12.82 34.21 -15.83
CA ARG A 42 -12.02 34.91 -16.85
C ARG A 42 -11.16 34.02 -17.73
N SER A 43 -10.73 32.89 -17.20
CA SER A 43 -9.61 32.13 -17.81
C SER A 43 -9.82 30.62 -17.84
N LEU A 44 -10.94 30.10 -17.35
CA LEU A 44 -11.21 28.66 -17.42
C LEU A 44 -11.57 28.30 -18.88
N PRO A 45 -10.82 27.40 -19.53
CA PRO A 45 -11.15 26.99 -20.89
C PRO A 45 -12.55 26.39 -20.98
N GLU A 46 -13.29 26.76 -22.04
CA GLU A 46 -14.59 26.18 -22.31
C GLU A 46 -14.50 24.68 -22.67
N GLY A 47 -15.52 23.92 -22.32
CA GLY A 47 -15.61 22.47 -22.65
C GLY A 47 -14.80 21.52 -21.77
N LEU A 48 -14.22 22.00 -20.66
CA LEU A 48 -13.55 21.11 -19.71
C LEU A 48 -14.55 20.21 -18.97
N SER A 49 -14.18 18.94 -18.74
CA SER A 49 -14.95 18.04 -17.87
C SER A 49 -14.99 18.56 -16.42
N PRO A 50 -16.01 18.18 -15.62
CA PRO A 50 -16.12 18.58 -14.21
C PRO A 50 -14.85 18.29 -13.40
N GLU A 51 -14.19 17.15 -13.65
CA GLU A 51 -12.97 16.75 -12.96
C GLU A 51 -11.80 17.71 -13.31
N ARG A 52 -11.68 18.11 -14.56
CA ARG A 52 -10.64 19.06 -15.02
C ARG A 52 -10.89 20.46 -14.49
N GLN A 53 -12.14 20.87 -14.38
CA GLN A 53 -12.53 22.15 -13.78
C GLN A 53 -12.19 22.17 -12.28
N ARG A 54 -12.52 21.11 -11.56
CA ARG A 54 -12.15 20.92 -10.15
C ARG A 54 -10.63 20.95 -9.96
N ALA A 55 -9.86 20.26 -10.83
CA ALA A 55 -8.41 20.28 -10.79
C ALA A 55 -7.82 21.67 -11.04
N TRP A 56 -8.42 22.45 -11.97
CA TRP A 56 -8.01 23.81 -12.26
C TRP A 56 -8.28 24.76 -11.07
N LEU A 57 -9.47 24.67 -10.45
CA LEU A 57 -9.82 25.44 -9.26
C LEU A 57 -8.88 25.11 -8.09
N LYS A 58 -8.60 23.83 -7.86
CA LYS A 58 -7.65 23.38 -6.83
C LYS A 58 -6.25 23.96 -7.04
N ARG A 59 -5.77 23.99 -8.26
CA ARG A 59 -4.45 24.56 -8.60
C ARG A 59 -4.43 26.08 -8.41
N THR A 60 -5.48 26.76 -8.86
CA THR A 60 -5.58 28.22 -8.76
C THR A 60 -5.69 28.67 -7.31
N SER A 61 -6.55 28.02 -6.51
CA SER A 61 -6.68 28.32 -5.07
C SER A 61 -5.39 28.02 -4.30
N HIS A 62 -4.71 26.95 -4.65
CA HIS A 62 -3.39 26.65 -4.09
C HIS A 62 -2.37 27.77 -4.32
N ASN A 63 -2.25 28.23 -5.56
CA ASN A 63 -1.34 29.33 -5.89
C ASN A 63 -1.69 30.62 -5.13
N LEU A 64 -2.98 30.92 -5.00
CA LEU A 64 -3.46 32.07 -4.21
C LEU A 64 -3.10 31.95 -2.73
N ALA A 65 -3.29 30.76 -2.14
CA ALA A 65 -2.91 30.51 -0.75
C ALA A 65 -1.39 30.65 -0.53
N VAL A 66 -0.58 30.11 -1.45
CA VAL A 66 0.89 30.26 -1.39
C VAL A 66 1.29 31.75 -1.43
N ASP A 67 0.71 32.54 -2.33
CA ASP A 67 1.02 33.95 -2.46
C ASP A 67 0.60 34.75 -1.21
N GLU A 68 -0.55 34.42 -0.64
CA GLU A 68 -1.03 35.03 0.62
C GLU A 68 -0.12 34.67 1.80
N LEU A 69 0.28 33.42 1.94
CA LEU A 69 1.21 33.00 2.97
C LEU A 69 2.58 33.65 2.83
N ARG A 70 3.07 33.82 1.59
CA ARG A 70 4.30 34.58 1.31
C ARG A 70 4.15 36.04 1.69
N ARG A 71 2.98 36.63 1.45
CA ARG A 71 2.67 38.01 1.85
C ARG A 71 2.69 38.17 3.38
N ARG A 72 2.10 37.21 4.10
CA ARG A 72 2.09 37.18 5.57
C ARG A 72 3.48 37.01 6.16
N ALA A 73 4.28 36.09 5.61
CA ALA A 73 5.65 35.84 6.04
C ALA A 73 6.60 37.07 5.89
N ARG A 74 6.29 37.99 4.98
CA ARG A 74 7.05 39.25 4.80
C ARG A 74 6.65 40.34 5.79
N ARG A 75 5.57 40.17 6.57
CA ARG A 75 5.14 41.06 7.65
C ARG A 75 5.48 40.44 9.00
N PRO A 76 6.39 41.02 9.81
CA PRO A 76 6.91 40.35 11.01
C PRO A 76 5.97 40.45 12.22
N THR A 77 4.70 40.16 12.09
CA THR A 77 3.78 40.22 13.24
C THR A 77 2.60 39.25 13.11
N VAL A 78 2.84 37.95 13.02
CA VAL A 78 1.85 36.98 13.50
C VAL A 78 2.63 35.74 13.97
N VAL A 79 2.77 35.62 15.26
CA VAL A 79 3.17 34.40 15.95
C VAL A 79 2.10 33.35 15.68
N LEU A 80 2.49 32.20 15.17
CA LEU A 80 1.64 31.02 14.97
C LEU A 80 1.31 30.39 16.34
N GLU A 81 0.54 31.09 17.18
CA GLU A 81 0.17 30.63 18.54
C GLU A 81 -1.20 29.96 18.61
N ASP A 82 -2.04 29.99 17.58
CA ASP A 82 -3.37 29.38 17.65
C ASP A 82 -3.43 28.02 16.94
N HIS A 83 -2.75 27.03 17.53
CA HIS A 83 -2.83 25.63 17.10
C HIS A 83 -4.20 25.00 17.36
N ASP A 84 -5.03 25.59 18.22
CA ASP A 84 -6.37 25.10 18.56
C ASP A 84 -7.42 25.41 17.47
N ALA A 85 -7.21 26.48 16.68
CA ALA A 85 -8.06 26.77 15.54
C ALA A 85 -7.99 25.69 14.45
N LEU A 86 -6.82 25.06 14.27
CA LEU A 86 -6.61 23.93 13.37
C LEU A 86 -7.38 22.66 13.81
N GLY A 87 -7.55 22.46 15.12
CA GLY A 87 -8.30 21.33 15.66
C GLY A 87 -9.79 21.36 15.28
N ARG A 88 -10.37 22.54 15.18
CA ARG A 88 -11.80 22.70 14.83
C ARG A 88 -12.08 22.49 13.35
N THR A 89 -11.15 22.87 12.48
CA THR A 89 -11.31 22.73 11.02
C THR A 89 -11.19 21.26 10.55
N VAL A 90 -10.49 20.41 11.32
CA VAL A 90 -10.40 18.96 11.02
C VAL A 90 -11.74 18.24 11.24
N GLN A 91 -12.59 18.75 12.14
CA GLN A 91 -13.92 18.19 12.41
C GLN A 91 -14.91 18.34 11.25
N GLU A 92 -14.66 19.30 10.35
CA GLU A 92 -15.54 19.59 9.21
C GLU A 92 -15.11 18.89 7.91
N ALA A 93 -13.92 18.28 7.85
CA ALA A 93 -13.46 17.56 6.67
C ALA A 93 -14.26 16.26 6.45
N ALA A 94 -14.63 15.96 5.21
CA ALA A 94 -15.36 14.75 4.80
C ALA A 94 -14.49 13.46 4.88
N ALA A 95 -13.66 13.35 5.92
CA ALA A 95 -12.85 12.18 6.20
C ALA A 95 -13.63 11.18 7.09
N PRO A 96 -13.41 9.86 6.97
CA PRO A 96 -13.95 8.88 7.90
C PRO A 96 -13.58 9.24 9.36
N ASP A 97 -14.47 8.96 10.31
CA ASP A 97 -14.31 9.34 11.72
C ASP A 97 -12.95 8.91 12.31
N ALA A 98 -12.51 7.67 12.03
CA ALA A 98 -11.21 7.16 12.44
C ALA A 98 -10.01 7.99 11.90
N ALA A 99 -10.11 8.55 10.70
CA ALA A 99 -9.05 9.39 10.15
C ALA A 99 -8.99 10.77 10.83
N ARG A 100 -10.15 11.32 11.22
CA ARG A 100 -10.22 12.57 11.99
C ARG A 100 -9.65 12.40 13.39
N GLU A 101 -10.00 11.32 14.07
CA GLU A 101 -9.47 10.98 15.39
C GLU A 101 -7.96 10.77 15.34
N ALA A 102 -7.48 10.02 14.35
CA ALA A 102 -6.05 9.80 14.15
C ALA A 102 -5.28 11.10 13.90
N LEU A 103 -5.83 12.03 13.10
CA LEU A 103 -5.26 13.36 12.90
C LEU A 103 -5.28 14.18 14.19
N ALA A 104 -6.36 14.11 14.95
CA ALA A 104 -6.50 14.82 16.23
C ALA A 104 -5.48 14.33 17.28
N ALA A 105 -5.16 13.05 17.26
CA ALA A 105 -4.18 12.45 18.17
C ALA A 105 -2.72 12.87 17.89
N LEU A 106 -2.42 13.44 16.70
CA LEU A 106 -1.06 13.88 16.38
C LEU A 106 -0.72 15.21 17.09
N PRO A 107 0.57 15.41 17.46
CA PRO A 107 1.08 16.72 17.82
C PRO A 107 0.79 17.76 16.73
N ALA A 108 0.43 18.98 17.13
CA ALA A 108 -0.03 20.04 16.22
C ALA A 108 0.94 20.27 15.03
N HIS A 109 2.24 20.30 15.27
CA HIS A 109 3.24 20.50 14.24
C HIS A 109 3.32 19.36 13.21
N GLN A 110 3.02 18.11 13.61
CA GLN A 110 2.97 16.96 12.70
C GLN A 110 1.69 16.99 11.87
N ARG A 111 0.56 17.26 12.50
CA ARG A 111 -0.73 17.45 11.85
C ARG A 111 -0.64 18.54 10.79
N PHE A 112 -0.04 19.68 11.13
CA PHE A 112 0.12 20.83 10.24
C PHE A 112 0.87 20.49 8.94
N VAL A 113 2.04 19.86 9.01
CA VAL A 113 2.80 19.52 7.80
C VAL A 113 2.10 18.48 6.92
N LEU A 114 1.35 17.54 7.52
CA LEU A 114 0.54 16.59 6.74
C LEU A 114 -0.55 17.29 5.96
N LEU A 115 -1.24 18.19 6.60
CA LEU A 115 -2.37 18.89 6.00
C LEU A 115 -1.90 19.84 4.89
N LEU A 116 -0.79 20.54 5.09
CA LEU A 116 -0.17 21.34 4.03
C LEU A 116 0.20 20.47 2.82
N HIS A 117 0.80 19.31 3.04
CA HIS A 117 1.29 18.49 1.94
C HIS A 117 0.18 17.70 1.25
N PHE A 118 -0.66 16.96 2.00
CA PHE A 118 -1.61 16.01 1.44
C PHE A 118 -2.99 16.60 1.16
N ASP A 119 -3.42 17.57 1.94
CA ASP A 119 -4.73 18.18 1.75
C ASP A 119 -4.65 19.49 0.95
N ALA A 120 -3.81 20.41 1.37
CA ALA A 120 -3.61 21.69 0.67
C ALA A 120 -2.71 21.56 -0.58
N GLY A 121 -1.96 20.46 -0.76
CA GLY A 121 -1.20 20.15 -1.96
C GLY A 121 0.15 20.89 -2.10
N PHE A 122 0.69 21.42 -0.98
CA PHE A 122 2.00 22.10 -1.01
C PHE A 122 3.14 21.12 -1.23
N SER A 123 4.10 21.48 -2.10
CA SER A 123 5.35 20.75 -2.26
C SER A 123 6.26 20.91 -1.02
N HIS A 124 7.20 19.99 -0.82
CA HIS A 124 8.16 20.09 0.28
C HIS A 124 8.97 21.41 0.23
N GLY A 125 9.31 21.89 -0.97
CA GLY A 125 10.03 23.16 -1.14
C GLY A 125 9.19 24.39 -0.76
N GLU A 126 7.87 24.36 -1.02
CA GLU A 126 6.96 25.43 -0.63
C GLU A 126 6.74 25.45 0.89
N ILE A 127 6.57 24.28 1.49
CA ILE A 127 6.48 24.15 2.96
C ILE A 127 7.80 24.58 3.62
N ALA A 128 8.93 24.27 3.03
CA ALA A 128 10.24 24.69 3.55
C ALA A 128 10.37 26.21 3.59
N ARG A 129 9.96 26.90 2.54
CA ARG A 129 9.93 28.36 2.48
C ARG A 129 8.94 28.98 3.48
N LEU A 130 7.79 28.30 3.67
CA LEU A 130 6.77 28.76 4.64
C LEU A 130 7.25 28.65 6.08
N LEU A 131 7.98 27.58 6.40
CA LEU A 131 8.45 27.25 7.76
C LEU A 131 9.88 27.72 8.03
N ASP A 132 10.49 28.50 7.14
CA ASP A 132 11.89 28.96 7.19
C ASP A 132 12.87 27.83 7.54
N THR A 133 12.82 26.76 6.74
CA THR A 133 13.63 25.55 6.95
C THR A 133 14.07 24.97 5.61
N THR A 134 14.81 23.85 5.63
CA THR A 134 15.25 23.17 4.40
C THR A 134 14.21 22.19 3.88
N GLU A 135 14.19 21.95 2.57
CA GLU A 135 13.31 20.97 1.94
C GLU A 135 13.54 19.55 2.49
N GLU A 136 14.80 19.21 2.78
CA GLU A 136 15.15 17.92 3.39
C GLU A 136 14.55 17.78 4.80
N ALA A 137 14.60 18.85 5.61
CA ALA A 137 13.99 18.86 6.93
C ALA A 137 12.46 18.67 6.84
N VAL A 138 11.80 19.31 5.88
CA VAL A 138 10.37 19.14 5.63
C VAL A 138 10.07 17.71 5.19
N ARG A 139 10.83 17.14 4.27
CA ARG A 139 10.65 15.74 3.84
C ARG A 139 10.73 14.77 5.00
N LYS A 140 11.70 14.95 5.90
CA LYS A 140 11.82 14.16 7.13
C LYS A 140 10.64 14.38 8.09
N ARG A 141 10.17 15.65 8.25
CA ARG A 141 9.00 15.96 9.10
C ARG A 141 7.72 15.32 8.55
N VAL A 142 7.45 15.46 7.25
CA VAL A 142 6.28 14.86 6.57
C VAL A 142 6.32 13.34 6.69
N SER A 143 7.48 12.70 6.48
CA SER A 143 7.64 11.26 6.62
C SER A 143 7.34 10.78 8.05
N ARG A 144 7.89 11.45 9.08
CA ARG A 144 7.63 11.13 10.49
C ARG A 144 6.16 11.33 10.86
N ALA A 145 5.57 12.44 10.43
CA ALA A 145 4.18 12.75 10.68
C ALA A 145 3.24 11.75 10.01
N LYS A 146 3.54 11.33 8.77
CA LYS A 146 2.81 10.25 8.07
C LYS A 146 2.86 8.94 8.84
N ALA A 147 4.03 8.55 9.34
CA ALA A 147 4.17 7.33 10.14
C ALA A 147 3.38 7.41 11.46
N ALA A 148 3.41 8.57 12.14
CA ALA A 148 2.64 8.80 13.36
C ALA A 148 1.12 8.76 13.09
N PHE A 149 0.67 9.38 11.98
CA PHE A 149 -0.73 9.33 11.57
C PHE A 149 -1.20 7.89 11.32
N LEU A 150 -0.41 7.12 10.58
CA LEU A 150 -0.77 5.73 10.27
C LEU A 150 -0.88 4.87 11.54
N ARG A 151 0.01 5.08 12.54
CA ARG A 151 -0.11 4.41 13.84
C ARG A 151 -1.41 4.81 14.56
N ALA A 152 -1.66 6.12 14.71
CA ALA A 152 -2.87 6.61 15.36
C ALA A 152 -4.13 6.12 14.63
N TYR A 153 -4.16 6.16 13.29
CA TYR A 153 -5.28 5.70 12.48
C TYR A 153 -5.59 4.22 12.68
N ARG A 154 -4.57 3.39 12.86
CA ARG A 154 -4.76 1.98 13.17
C ARG A 154 -5.34 1.76 14.57
N GLN A 155 -4.93 2.58 15.55
CA GLN A 155 -5.42 2.52 16.93
C GLN A 155 -6.87 3.02 17.08
N THR A 156 -7.34 3.92 16.24
CA THR A 156 -8.72 4.47 16.29
C THR A 156 -9.74 3.57 15.59
N ARG A 157 -9.32 2.46 15.01
CA ARG A 157 -10.26 1.52 14.38
C ARG A 157 -11.05 0.80 15.47
N GLU A 158 -12.38 0.84 15.38
CA GLU A 158 -13.28 0.13 16.31
C GLU A 158 -13.08 -1.39 16.30
N ASP A 159 -12.55 -1.92 15.19
CA ASP A 159 -12.22 -3.33 15.00
C ASP A 159 -10.71 -3.52 15.12
N ALA A 160 -10.28 -4.21 16.17
CA ALA A 160 -8.87 -4.53 16.42
C ALA A 160 -8.26 -5.48 15.37
N SER A 161 -9.08 -6.10 14.53
CA SER A 161 -8.63 -7.03 13.49
C SER A 161 -7.82 -6.32 12.40
N PRO A 162 -6.63 -6.80 12.02
CA PRO A 162 -5.80 -6.17 11.00
C PRO A 162 -6.43 -6.29 9.61
N LEU A 163 -6.22 -5.27 8.78
CA LEU A 163 -6.66 -5.25 7.38
C LEU A 163 -5.61 -5.88 6.48
N ILE A 164 -5.91 -7.04 5.94
CA ILE A 164 -5.07 -7.71 4.94
C ILE A 164 -5.62 -7.44 3.54
N LEU A 165 -4.75 -6.92 2.66
CA LEU A 165 -5.04 -6.87 1.23
C LEU A 165 -4.82 -8.25 0.62
N LEU A 166 -5.82 -8.76 -0.07
CA LEU A 166 -5.75 -9.97 -0.86
C LEU A 166 -5.74 -9.57 -2.34
N VAL A 167 -4.62 -9.77 -3.03
CA VAL A 167 -4.48 -9.45 -4.45
C VAL A 167 -4.51 -10.73 -5.26
N SER A 168 -5.53 -10.85 -6.11
CA SER A 168 -5.65 -11.98 -7.04
C SER A 168 -5.88 -11.50 -8.46
N ARG A 169 -5.45 -12.30 -9.46
CA ARG A 169 -5.74 -12.02 -10.88
C ARG A 169 -7.14 -12.50 -11.26
N ASP A 170 -7.53 -13.60 -10.67
CA ASP A 170 -8.77 -14.30 -10.99
C ASP A 170 -9.85 -13.96 -9.97
N ASP A 171 -11.10 -14.13 -10.38
CA ASP A 171 -12.28 -13.78 -9.61
C ASP A 171 -12.37 -14.57 -8.28
N PRO A 172 -13.17 -14.11 -7.34
CA PRO A 172 -12.95 -14.23 -5.91
C PRO A 172 -12.51 -15.62 -5.51
N THR A 173 -11.41 -15.66 -4.79
CA THR A 173 -10.86 -16.87 -4.22
C THR A 173 -11.43 -17.07 -2.80
N PRO A 174 -12.69 -17.58 -2.67
CA PRO A 174 -13.33 -17.78 -1.37
C PRO A 174 -12.46 -18.54 -0.36
N PRO A 175 -11.62 -19.52 -0.78
CA PRO A 175 -10.70 -20.19 0.11
C PRO A 175 -9.71 -19.24 0.79
N TYR A 176 -9.08 -18.32 0.06
CA TYR A 176 -8.15 -17.33 0.65
C TYR A 176 -8.84 -16.37 1.61
N VAL A 177 -10.03 -15.88 1.24
CA VAL A 177 -10.81 -14.98 2.10
C VAL A 177 -11.16 -15.69 3.40
N ARG A 178 -11.64 -16.94 3.34
CA ARG A 178 -11.95 -17.75 4.51
C ARG A 178 -10.71 -18.00 5.36
N TRP A 179 -9.62 -18.46 4.76
CA TRP A 179 -8.35 -18.74 5.42
C TRP A 179 -7.84 -17.55 6.25
N LEU A 180 -7.90 -16.33 5.70
CA LEU A 180 -7.52 -15.11 6.40
C LEU A 180 -8.56 -14.66 7.44
N HIS A 181 -9.85 -14.86 7.16
CA HIS A 181 -10.92 -14.51 8.07
C HIS A 181 -10.91 -15.40 9.32
N ASP A 182 -10.70 -16.71 9.13
CA ASP A 182 -10.60 -17.69 10.23
C ASP A 182 -9.39 -17.41 11.13
N ALA A 183 -8.31 -16.82 10.56
CA ALA A 183 -7.15 -16.32 11.31
C ALA A 183 -7.39 -14.97 12.03
N GLY A 184 -8.58 -14.36 11.88
CA GLY A 184 -8.95 -13.10 12.56
C GLY A 184 -8.64 -11.83 11.78
N ALA A 185 -8.35 -11.90 10.48
CA ALA A 185 -8.14 -10.73 9.65
C ALA A 185 -9.46 -10.15 9.08
N ARG A 186 -9.48 -8.86 8.86
CA ARG A 186 -10.38 -8.24 7.87
C ARG A 186 -9.71 -8.30 6.51
N VAL A 187 -10.45 -8.74 5.50
CA VAL A 187 -9.90 -8.93 4.15
C VAL A 187 -10.51 -7.91 3.18
N ARG A 188 -9.63 -7.23 2.43
CA ARG A 188 -10.02 -6.45 1.27
C ARG A 188 -9.45 -7.09 0.03
N HIS A 189 -10.33 -7.73 -0.73
CA HIS A 189 -9.97 -8.35 -2.00
C HIS A 189 -9.85 -7.32 -3.11
N LEU A 190 -8.77 -7.40 -3.89
CA LEU A 190 -8.46 -6.54 -5.02
C LEU A 190 -8.10 -7.40 -6.25
N THR A 191 -8.82 -7.20 -7.33
CA THR A 191 -8.50 -7.78 -8.66
C THR A 191 -7.54 -6.90 -9.44
N ASN A 192 -7.46 -5.62 -9.10
CA ASN A 192 -6.51 -4.66 -9.63
C ASN A 192 -5.36 -4.44 -8.63
N PRO A 193 -4.16 -4.10 -9.10
CA PRO A 193 -3.04 -3.80 -8.23
C PRO A 193 -3.35 -2.69 -7.23
N PRO A 194 -2.99 -2.85 -5.94
CA PRO A 194 -3.20 -1.83 -4.93
C PRO A 194 -2.37 -0.58 -5.22
N SER A 195 -2.93 0.58 -4.95
CA SER A 195 -2.20 1.83 -4.96
C SER A 195 -1.22 1.91 -3.77
N GLN A 196 -0.25 2.83 -3.82
CA GLN A 196 0.61 3.10 -2.66
C GLN A 196 -0.20 3.50 -1.40
N ARG A 197 -1.36 4.16 -1.59
CA ARG A 197 -2.27 4.50 -0.51
C ARG A 197 -2.91 3.24 0.10
N ASP A 198 -3.36 2.29 -0.73
CA ASP A 198 -3.92 1.04 -0.25
C ASP A 198 -2.89 0.26 0.59
N LEU A 199 -1.66 0.11 0.08
CA LEU A 199 -0.57 -0.53 0.82
C LEU A 199 -0.25 0.18 2.15
N ALA A 200 -0.26 1.53 2.16
CA ALA A 200 0.03 2.30 3.35
C ALA A 200 -1.07 2.20 4.43
N LEU A 201 -2.32 2.02 4.03
CA LEU A 201 -3.48 1.91 4.93
C LEU A 201 -3.80 0.46 5.34
N SER A 202 -3.10 -0.52 4.79
CA SER A 202 -3.24 -1.94 5.16
C SER A 202 -2.20 -2.35 6.19
N ASP A 203 -2.47 -3.47 6.83
CA ASP A 203 -1.61 -4.05 7.86
C ASP A 203 -0.82 -5.24 7.33
N GLY A 204 -1.25 -5.83 6.21
CA GLY A 204 -0.57 -6.93 5.53
C GLY A 204 -1.04 -7.11 4.09
N LEU A 205 -0.35 -7.97 3.36
CA LEU A 205 -0.60 -8.29 1.95
C LEU A 205 -0.51 -9.79 1.71
N VAL A 206 -1.48 -10.34 1.00
CA VAL A 206 -1.43 -11.68 0.42
C VAL A 206 -1.51 -11.58 -1.09
N LEU A 207 -0.56 -12.22 -1.77
CA LEU A 207 -0.53 -12.42 -3.21
C LEU A 207 -0.90 -13.86 -3.50
N THR A 208 -1.96 -14.08 -4.25
CA THR A 208 -2.48 -15.42 -4.52
C THR A 208 -1.70 -16.18 -5.57
N GLY A 209 -2.00 -17.45 -5.70
CA GLY A 209 -1.74 -18.21 -6.91
C GLY A 209 -2.51 -17.68 -8.13
N ALA A 210 -2.17 -18.16 -9.30
CA ALA A 210 -2.90 -17.94 -10.53
C ALA A 210 -2.64 -19.12 -11.50
N PHE A 211 -3.56 -19.33 -12.44
CA PHE A 211 -3.40 -20.36 -13.46
C PHE A 211 -2.40 -19.99 -14.57
N THR A 212 -2.09 -18.69 -14.69
CA THR A 212 -1.14 -18.19 -15.69
C THR A 212 0.27 -18.12 -15.12
N ASP A 213 1.24 -18.55 -15.89
CA ASP A 213 2.66 -18.46 -15.57
C ASP A 213 3.14 -17.01 -15.45
N LEU A 214 4.23 -16.85 -14.71
CA LEU A 214 5.00 -15.61 -14.75
C LEU A 214 5.83 -15.52 -16.02
N HIS A 215 5.77 -14.40 -16.70
CA HIS A 215 6.49 -14.17 -17.94
C HIS A 215 8.01 -14.19 -17.71
N ALA A 216 8.72 -15.04 -18.45
CA ALA A 216 10.16 -15.25 -18.26
C ALA A 216 11.02 -13.99 -18.46
N GLY A 217 10.52 -13.03 -19.21
CA GLY A 217 11.15 -11.71 -19.37
C GLY A 217 11.32 -10.91 -18.07
N LEU A 218 10.58 -11.22 -17.00
CA LEU A 218 10.76 -10.58 -15.68
C LEU A 218 12.11 -10.89 -15.04
N TYR A 219 12.68 -12.04 -15.36
CA TYR A 219 14.00 -12.47 -14.87
C TYR A 219 15.03 -12.64 -16.00
N GLY A 220 14.77 -12.00 -17.16
CA GLY A 220 15.74 -11.88 -18.25
C GLY A 220 15.88 -13.11 -19.14
N GLU A 221 14.88 -14.02 -19.14
CA GLU A 221 14.88 -15.21 -19.99
C GLU A 221 13.86 -15.11 -21.14
N ILE A 222 14.08 -15.92 -22.17
CA ILE A 222 13.15 -16.09 -23.27
C ILE A 222 12.09 -17.11 -22.85
N PRO A 223 10.79 -16.84 -23.03
CA PRO A 223 9.74 -17.81 -22.76
C PRO A 223 9.93 -19.08 -23.60
N ARG A 224 9.94 -20.26 -22.95
CA ARG A 224 10.08 -21.57 -23.58
C ARG A 224 8.82 -22.42 -23.45
N SER A 225 8.17 -22.30 -22.33
CA SER A 225 6.93 -22.97 -21.97
C SER A 225 6.04 -22.02 -21.21
N ALA A 226 4.74 -22.12 -21.37
CA ALA A 226 3.80 -21.35 -20.61
C ALA A 226 2.48 -22.11 -20.47
N ARG A 227 1.88 -22.02 -19.28
CA ARG A 227 0.47 -22.33 -19.07
C ARG A 227 -0.33 -21.05 -19.08
N GLY A 228 -1.39 -21.01 -19.86
CA GLY A 228 -2.16 -19.80 -20.13
C GLY A 228 -1.42 -18.81 -21.04
N GLU A 229 -1.80 -17.56 -20.97
CA GLU A 229 -1.16 -16.46 -21.71
C GLU A 229 -0.49 -15.52 -20.69
N PRO A 230 0.84 -15.64 -20.45
CA PRO A 230 1.56 -14.76 -19.54
C PRO A 230 1.45 -13.30 -20.01
N ASP A 231 1.07 -12.42 -19.09
CA ASP A 231 0.93 -10.99 -19.33
C ASP A 231 2.10 -10.24 -18.72
N PHE A 232 3.12 -9.94 -19.52
CA PHE A 232 4.33 -9.25 -19.06
C PHE A 232 4.04 -7.91 -18.38
N GLU A 233 3.11 -7.11 -18.91
CA GLU A 233 2.80 -5.80 -18.31
C GLU A 233 2.11 -5.95 -16.97
N ARG A 234 1.19 -6.88 -16.86
CA ARG A 234 0.54 -7.18 -15.59
C ARG A 234 1.51 -7.75 -14.58
N ASP A 235 2.36 -8.68 -14.98
CA ASP A 235 3.37 -9.29 -14.12
C ASP A 235 4.36 -8.23 -13.61
N ARG A 236 4.76 -7.28 -14.46
CA ARG A 236 5.61 -6.14 -14.10
C ARG A 236 4.95 -5.23 -13.04
N VAL A 237 3.64 -5.02 -13.15
CA VAL A 237 2.88 -4.25 -12.15
C VAL A 237 2.80 -5.01 -10.83
N ASP A 238 2.48 -6.31 -10.85
CA ASP A 238 2.45 -7.16 -9.65
C ASP A 238 3.83 -7.19 -8.95
N LEU A 239 4.92 -7.24 -9.73
CA LEU A 239 6.29 -7.12 -9.22
C LEU A 239 6.53 -5.78 -8.51
N GLY A 240 5.99 -4.69 -9.07
CA GLY A 240 6.01 -3.36 -8.45
C GLY A 240 5.28 -3.32 -7.11
N VAL A 241 4.14 -4.02 -6.98
CA VAL A 241 3.38 -4.15 -5.73
C VAL A 241 4.20 -4.84 -4.64
N VAL A 242 4.83 -5.98 -4.98
CA VAL A 242 5.70 -6.70 -4.04
C VAL A 242 6.85 -5.82 -3.58
N THR A 243 7.53 -5.17 -4.53
CA THR A 243 8.66 -4.28 -4.23
C THR A 243 8.25 -3.13 -3.31
N ALA A 244 7.09 -2.52 -3.56
CA ALA A 244 6.57 -1.43 -2.74
C ALA A 244 6.18 -1.90 -1.32
N ALA A 245 5.57 -3.09 -1.20
CA ALA A 245 5.21 -3.68 0.08
C ALA A 245 6.45 -3.98 0.93
N LEU A 246 7.48 -4.59 0.33
CA LEU A 246 8.76 -4.85 0.99
C LEU A 246 9.47 -3.56 1.40
N ALA A 247 9.41 -2.50 0.59
CA ALA A 247 10.06 -1.22 0.90
C ALA A 247 9.49 -0.53 2.15
N ILE A 248 8.20 -0.76 2.47
CA ILE A 248 7.55 -0.23 3.67
C ILE A 248 7.47 -1.23 4.82
N ASP A 249 8.17 -2.37 4.71
CA ASP A 249 8.16 -3.47 5.68
C ASP A 249 6.73 -3.94 6.03
N LEU A 250 5.88 -4.04 5.01
CA LEU A 250 4.54 -4.59 5.13
C LEU A 250 4.64 -6.11 5.29
N PRO A 251 3.97 -6.75 6.27
CA PRO A 251 3.86 -8.20 6.32
C PRO A 251 3.28 -8.77 5.03
N VAL A 252 3.98 -9.72 4.41
CA VAL A 252 3.61 -10.29 3.10
C VAL A 252 3.60 -11.81 3.15
N VAL A 253 2.56 -12.41 2.57
CA VAL A 253 2.56 -13.83 2.17
C VAL A 253 2.31 -13.92 0.67
N GLY A 254 3.19 -14.62 -0.03
CA GLY A 254 3.01 -15.01 -1.43
C GLY A 254 2.69 -16.48 -1.54
N VAL A 255 1.59 -16.84 -2.20
CA VAL A 255 1.16 -18.24 -2.42
C VAL A 255 1.34 -18.59 -3.88
N CYS A 256 1.97 -19.72 -4.18
CA CYS A 256 2.22 -20.24 -5.50
C CYS A 256 2.87 -19.18 -6.42
N ARG A 257 2.13 -18.56 -7.33
CA ARG A 257 2.63 -17.47 -8.16
C ARG A 257 3.15 -16.28 -7.32
N GLY A 258 2.50 -15.97 -6.18
CA GLY A 258 2.95 -14.92 -5.25
C GLY A 258 4.32 -15.24 -4.61
N HIS A 259 4.60 -16.49 -4.31
CA HIS A 259 5.91 -16.98 -3.85
C HIS A 259 7.00 -16.73 -4.92
N GLN A 260 6.69 -17.06 -6.16
CA GLN A 260 7.60 -16.84 -7.29
C GLN A 260 7.87 -15.35 -7.54
N LEU A 261 6.83 -14.50 -7.46
CA LEU A 261 6.96 -13.06 -7.54
C LEU A 261 7.87 -12.48 -6.43
N LEU A 262 7.76 -12.99 -5.21
CA LEU A 262 8.60 -12.57 -4.10
C LEU A 262 10.08 -12.89 -4.37
N ASN A 263 10.36 -14.03 -4.99
CA ASN A 263 11.71 -14.42 -5.42
C ASN A 263 12.24 -13.50 -6.52
N ILE A 264 11.45 -13.23 -7.57
CA ILE A 264 11.83 -12.36 -8.68
C ILE A 264 12.04 -10.91 -8.19
N ALA A 265 11.17 -10.40 -7.32
CA ALA A 265 11.32 -9.07 -6.69
C ALA A 265 12.63 -8.92 -5.92
N SER A 266 13.20 -10.03 -5.49
CA SER A 266 14.50 -10.10 -4.79
C SER A 266 15.67 -10.37 -5.73
N GLY A 267 15.44 -10.45 -7.05
CA GLY A 267 16.46 -10.71 -8.09
C GLY A 267 16.79 -12.17 -8.29
N GLY A 268 15.88 -13.07 -7.92
CA GLY A 268 15.96 -14.51 -8.25
C GLY A 268 15.40 -14.83 -9.62
N ASP A 269 15.39 -16.13 -9.97
CA ASP A 269 14.81 -16.66 -11.20
C ASP A 269 14.08 -17.99 -10.99
N LEU A 270 13.41 -18.47 -12.02
CA LEU A 270 12.57 -19.66 -11.97
C LEU A 270 13.03 -20.73 -12.96
N TYR A 271 12.73 -21.99 -12.66
CA TYR A 271 12.49 -23.02 -13.67
C TYR A 271 11.17 -22.70 -14.36
N GLN A 272 11.16 -22.64 -15.68
CA GLN A 272 9.93 -22.39 -16.44
C GLN A 272 9.01 -23.62 -16.44
N ASP A 273 9.61 -24.79 -16.33
CA ASP A 273 8.93 -26.06 -16.09
C ASP A 273 9.91 -27.02 -15.38
N VAL A 274 9.56 -27.42 -14.16
CA VAL A 274 10.49 -28.18 -13.29
C VAL A 274 10.89 -29.52 -13.87
N VAL A 275 10.04 -30.16 -14.67
CA VAL A 275 10.32 -31.45 -15.32
C VAL A 275 11.17 -31.25 -16.59
N SER A 276 10.73 -30.39 -17.49
CA SER A 276 11.43 -30.12 -18.76
C SER A 276 12.77 -29.44 -18.56
N ASP A 277 12.93 -28.62 -17.51
CA ASP A 277 14.20 -27.99 -17.14
C ASP A 277 15.14 -28.94 -16.33
N GLY A 278 14.70 -30.16 -16.05
CA GLY A 278 15.50 -31.18 -15.38
C GLY A 278 15.72 -30.95 -13.89
N ALA A 279 14.89 -30.14 -13.26
CA ALA A 279 14.95 -29.88 -11.81
C ALA A 279 14.48 -31.09 -11.00
N THR A 280 13.47 -31.80 -11.52
CA THR A 280 12.88 -33.00 -10.90
C THR A 280 12.32 -33.93 -11.95
N THR A 281 12.07 -35.17 -11.54
CA THR A 281 11.29 -36.18 -12.32
C THR A 281 9.88 -36.34 -11.72
N LEU A 282 9.58 -35.67 -10.58
CA LEU A 282 8.29 -35.76 -9.92
C LEU A 282 7.37 -34.67 -10.45
N GLU A 283 6.10 -35.02 -10.62
CA GLU A 283 5.08 -34.01 -10.92
C GLU A 283 4.64 -33.28 -9.65
N HIS A 284 4.75 -31.96 -9.68
CA HIS A 284 4.23 -31.05 -8.64
C HIS A 284 2.86 -30.46 -9.03
N SER A 285 2.28 -30.95 -10.14
CA SER A 285 1.06 -30.37 -10.71
C SER A 285 -0.24 -31.00 -10.22
N ALA A 286 -0.17 -32.03 -9.38
CA ALA A 286 -1.37 -32.66 -8.83
C ALA A 286 -1.11 -33.39 -7.52
N GLY A 287 -1.84 -33.01 -6.48
CA GLY A 287 -1.97 -33.73 -5.23
C GLY A 287 -0.91 -33.44 -4.16
N PRO A 288 -1.11 -34.02 -2.98
CA PRO A 288 -0.28 -33.72 -1.84
C PRO A 288 1.09 -34.37 -1.92
N HIS A 289 2.13 -33.64 -1.54
CA HIS A 289 3.47 -34.19 -1.33
C HIS A 289 4.07 -33.72 0.01
N ALA A 290 5.11 -34.43 0.44
CA ALA A 290 5.80 -34.07 1.67
C ALA A 290 6.72 -32.84 1.47
N VAL A 291 6.78 -31.96 2.45
CA VAL A 291 7.80 -30.92 2.53
C VAL A 291 8.59 -31.07 3.84
N ARG A 292 9.90 -30.75 3.79
CA ARG A 292 10.81 -30.73 4.94
C ARG A 292 11.22 -29.30 5.23
N THR A 293 11.01 -28.87 6.46
CA THR A 293 11.34 -27.50 6.90
C THR A 293 12.79 -27.42 7.39
N GLN A 294 13.43 -26.28 7.16
CA GLN A 294 14.78 -26.00 7.60
C GLN A 294 14.83 -25.67 9.10
N ALA A 295 15.86 -26.15 9.81
CA ALA A 295 16.04 -25.82 11.21
C ALA A 295 16.32 -24.30 11.41
N GLY A 296 15.71 -23.70 12.42
CA GLY A 296 15.87 -22.27 12.71
C GLY A 296 15.21 -21.35 11.70
N ALA A 297 14.23 -21.83 10.94
CA ALA A 297 13.42 -21.03 10.06
C ALA A 297 11.98 -20.90 10.61
N THR A 298 11.31 -19.81 10.30
CA THR A 298 9.91 -19.56 10.70
C THR A 298 8.99 -20.73 10.36
N MET A 299 9.17 -21.33 9.16
CA MET A 299 8.39 -22.49 8.76
C MET A 299 8.56 -23.70 9.66
N ARG A 300 9.74 -23.89 10.29
CA ARG A 300 9.96 -24.97 11.27
C ARG A 300 9.10 -24.79 12.51
N ASP A 301 8.95 -23.57 12.96
CA ASP A 301 8.15 -23.25 14.15
C ASP A 301 6.66 -23.38 13.86
N LEU A 302 6.25 -23.00 12.64
CA LEU A 302 4.86 -23.09 12.21
C LEU A 302 4.41 -24.51 11.88
N LEU A 303 5.22 -25.29 11.13
CA LEU A 303 4.79 -26.56 10.54
C LEU A 303 5.47 -27.81 11.14
N GLY A 304 6.45 -27.62 12.04
CA GLY A 304 7.26 -28.73 12.53
C GLY A 304 8.31 -29.19 11.51
N ARG A 305 8.85 -30.41 11.65
CA ARG A 305 9.97 -30.93 10.84
C ARG A 305 9.58 -31.27 9.41
N SER A 306 8.38 -31.75 9.22
CA SER A 306 7.83 -32.11 7.91
C SER A 306 6.32 -32.15 7.98
N THR A 307 5.67 -31.86 6.86
CA THR A 307 4.22 -31.97 6.70
C THR A 307 3.92 -32.38 5.26
N TYR A 308 2.65 -32.73 4.99
CA TYR A 308 2.12 -32.88 3.65
C TYR A 308 1.41 -31.57 3.27
N VAL A 309 1.51 -31.18 2.01
CA VAL A 309 0.93 -29.93 1.47
C VAL A 309 0.24 -30.21 0.14
N ASP A 310 -0.85 -29.51 -0.13
CA ASP A 310 -1.54 -29.58 -1.43
C ASP A 310 -0.83 -28.70 -2.46
N SER A 311 -0.33 -29.30 -3.52
CA SER A 311 0.53 -28.65 -4.49
C SER A 311 -0.03 -28.72 -5.91
N GLU A 312 0.05 -27.61 -6.63
CA GLU A 312 -0.36 -27.49 -8.03
C GLU A 312 0.51 -26.44 -8.74
N HIS A 313 1.72 -26.84 -9.13
CA HIS A 313 2.61 -25.97 -9.88
C HIS A 313 3.53 -26.77 -10.81
N HIS A 314 4.00 -26.11 -11.87
CA HIS A 314 5.04 -26.64 -12.76
C HIS A 314 6.24 -25.67 -12.87
N GLN A 315 6.07 -24.41 -12.45
CA GLN A 315 7.18 -23.48 -12.25
C GLN A 315 7.66 -23.54 -10.80
N ALA A 316 8.95 -23.34 -10.57
CA ALA A 316 9.52 -23.25 -9.22
C ALA A 316 10.77 -22.36 -9.20
N ILE A 317 11.20 -21.98 -8.01
CA ILE A 317 12.43 -21.21 -7.83
C ILE A 317 13.64 -22.07 -8.24
N ARG A 318 14.45 -21.52 -9.16
CA ARG A 318 15.73 -22.09 -9.58
C ARG A 318 16.87 -21.44 -8.78
N ARG A 319 16.90 -20.11 -8.73
CA ARG A 319 17.89 -19.33 -7.98
C ARG A 319 17.20 -18.37 -7.04
N LEU A 320 17.58 -18.44 -5.77
CA LEU A 320 17.06 -17.53 -4.75
C LEU A 320 17.53 -16.10 -4.99
N GLY A 321 16.59 -15.17 -4.78
CA GLY A 321 16.88 -13.75 -4.74
C GLY A 321 17.67 -13.33 -3.49
N ARG A 322 18.22 -12.12 -3.52
CA ARG A 322 19.02 -11.58 -2.40
C ARG A 322 18.16 -11.41 -1.14
N GLY A 323 18.71 -11.80 0.00
CA GLY A 323 18.03 -11.69 1.29
C GLY A 323 16.92 -12.73 1.50
N LEU A 324 16.77 -13.68 0.58
CA LEU A 324 15.88 -14.82 0.74
C LEU A 324 16.63 -16.05 1.24
N LYS A 325 15.92 -16.82 2.06
CA LYS A 325 16.33 -18.14 2.54
C LYS A 325 15.27 -19.16 2.18
N ALA A 326 15.66 -20.32 1.62
CA ALA A 326 14.75 -21.45 1.51
C ALA A 326 14.45 -21.99 2.92
N THR A 327 13.16 -22.14 3.23
CA THR A 327 12.68 -22.54 4.56
C THR A 327 11.98 -23.89 4.56
N ALA A 328 11.55 -24.37 3.38
CA ALA A 328 11.10 -25.73 3.16
C ALA A 328 11.46 -26.21 1.75
N THR A 329 11.68 -27.50 1.60
CA THR A 329 11.92 -28.17 0.33
C THR A 329 11.14 -29.48 0.25
N SER A 330 10.75 -29.87 -0.98
CA SER A 330 10.27 -31.22 -1.28
C SER A 330 11.40 -32.26 -1.21
N PRO A 331 11.08 -33.56 -1.20
CA PRO A 331 12.10 -34.61 -1.15
C PRO A 331 13.08 -34.63 -2.34
N ASP A 332 12.67 -34.15 -3.50
CA ASP A 332 13.46 -33.99 -4.72
C ASP A 332 14.24 -32.66 -4.80
N GLY A 333 14.14 -31.81 -3.76
CA GLY A 333 14.95 -30.62 -3.61
C GLY A 333 14.33 -29.34 -4.16
N VAL A 334 13.11 -29.39 -4.71
CA VAL A 334 12.41 -28.18 -5.14
C VAL A 334 12.12 -27.27 -3.94
N VAL A 335 12.34 -25.96 -4.09
CA VAL A 335 12.09 -24.97 -3.03
C VAL A 335 10.60 -24.75 -2.90
N GLU A 336 10.07 -25.11 -1.74
CA GLU A 336 8.63 -25.05 -1.43
C GLU A 336 8.26 -23.85 -0.54
N SER A 337 9.22 -23.29 0.19
CA SER A 337 8.98 -22.06 0.95
C SER A 337 10.26 -21.24 1.05
N ILE A 338 10.05 -19.92 1.06
CA ILE A 338 11.08 -18.91 1.27
C ILE A 338 10.68 -17.91 2.35
N GLU A 339 11.68 -17.35 2.99
CA GLU A 339 11.56 -16.26 3.97
C GLU A 339 12.55 -15.16 3.63
N ARG A 340 12.12 -13.90 3.74
CA ARG A 340 13.00 -12.76 3.60
C ARG A 340 13.54 -12.34 4.97
N ILE A 341 14.84 -12.55 5.17
CA ILE A 341 15.49 -12.46 6.49
C ILE A 341 15.71 -11.01 6.96
N ASP A 342 15.62 -10.02 6.10
CA ASP A 342 15.80 -8.59 6.37
C ASP A 342 14.48 -7.84 6.49
N ARG A 343 13.36 -8.55 6.61
CA ARG A 343 12.02 -8.01 6.79
C ARG A 343 11.33 -8.64 7.99
N ARG A 344 10.43 -7.89 8.61
CA ARG A 344 9.66 -8.34 9.77
C ARG A 344 8.92 -9.65 9.52
N PHE A 345 8.24 -9.72 8.39
CA PHE A 345 7.48 -10.89 7.98
C PHE A 345 7.27 -10.89 6.47
N ALA A 346 7.97 -11.73 5.75
CA ALA A 346 7.74 -11.92 4.33
C ALA A 346 8.03 -13.37 3.96
N LEU A 347 6.97 -14.14 3.76
CA LEU A 347 6.98 -15.57 3.47
C LEU A 347 6.45 -15.84 2.07
N GLY A 348 7.03 -16.82 1.42
CA GLY A 348 6.51 -17.41 0.19
C GLY A 348 6.25 -18.91 0.35
N LEU A 349 5.11 -19.37 -0.11
CA LEU A 349 4.68 -20.77 -0.10
C LEU A 349 4.38 -21.20 -1.53
N GLN A 350 5.01 -22.25 -2.01
CA GLN A 350 4.76 -22.77 -3.35
C GLN A 350 3.46 -23.57 -3.44
N TRP A 351 3.05 -24.17 -2.32
CA TRP A 351 1.76 -24.90 -2.18
C TRP A 351 0.59 -23.98 -1.83
N HIS A 352 -0.61 -24.55 -1.69
CA HIS A 352 -1.88 -23.84 -1.49
C HIS A 352 -2.45 -24.07 -0.07
N PRO A 353 -2.00 -23.29 0.96
CA PRO A 353 -2.46 -23.48 2.35
C PRO A 353 -3.96 -23.19 2.53
N GLU A 354 -4.55 -22.35 1.67
CA GLU A 354 -5.95 -21.97 1.70
C GLU A 354 -6.91 -23.09 1.30
N ARG A 355 -6.41 -24.18 0.74
CA ARG A 355 -7.23 -25.34 0.30
C ARG A 355 -7.45 -26.36 1.40
N GLU A 356 -6.70 -26.29 2.50
CA GLU A 356 -6.72 -27.26 3.60
C GLU A 356 -7.18 -26.61 4.92
N PRO A 357 -8.47 -26.26 5.09
CA PRO A 357 -8.98 -25.71 6.35
C PRO A 357 -8.76 -26.67 7.53
N GLY A 358 -8.23 -26.16 8.64
CA GLY A 358 -7.81 -26.99 9.78
C GLY A 358 -6.44 -27.63 9.60
N GLY A 359 -5.78 -27.39 8.48
CA GLY A 359 -4.46 -27.89 8.17
C GLY A 359 -3.31 -27.06 8.75
N PRO A 360 -2.08 -27.52 8.55
CA PRO A 360 -0.90 -26.82 9.06
C PRO A 360 -0.73 -25.42 8.46
N GLY A 361 -1.30 -25.15 7.28
CA GLY A 361 -1.27 -23.86 6.60
C GLY A 361 -1.99 -22.74 7.35
N ASP A 362 -2.95 -23.03 8.21
CA ASP A 362 -3.68 -22.04 9.00
C ASP A 362 -2.75 -21.26 9.93
N ARG A 363 -1.70 -21.92 10.45
CA ARG A 363 -0.68 -21.26 11.28
C ARG A 363 0.09 -20.18 10.53
N VAL A 364 0.15 -20.24 9.20
CA VAL A 364 0.80 -19.20 8.39
C VAL A 364 -0.10 -17.97 8.32
N ALA A 365 -1.42 -18.14 8.18
CA ALA A 365 -2.37 -17.03 8.25
C ALA A 365 -2.35 -16.38 9.64
N GLU A 366 -2.37 -17.18 10.71
CA GLU A 366 -2.27 -16.69 12.09
C GLU A 366 -0.97 -15.89 12.31
N ALA A 367 0.17 -16.38 11.81
CA ALA A 367 1.45 -15.68 11.91
C ALA A 367 1.47 -14.37 11.11
N LEU A 368 0.85 -14.33 9.92
CA LEU A 368 0.67 -13.10 9.15
C LEU A 368 -0.18 -12.09 9.92
N VAL A 369 -1.30 -12.54 10.48
CA VAL A 369 -2.22 -11.69 11.28
C VAL A 369 -1.49 -11.13 12.50
N GLN A 370 -0.72 -11.97 13.22
CA GLN A 370 0.08 -11.52 14.35
C GLN A 370 1.13 -10.47 13.93
N ALA A 371 1.87 -10.72 12.84
CA ALA A 371 2.85 -9.78 12.33
C ALA A 371 2.21 -8.46 11.86
N ALA A 372 0.99 -8.52 11.34
CA ALA A 372 0.20 -7.35 10.97
C ALA A 372 -0.26 -6.54 12.20
N MET A 373 -0.65 -7.22 13.28
CA MET A 373 -0.97 -6.58 14.56
C MET A 373 0.27 -5.93 15.18
N ASP A 374 1.41 -6.62 15.21
CA ASP A 374 2.67 -6.10 15.76
C ASP A 374 3.20 -4.88 14.97
N ARG A 375 2.90 -4.82 13.67
CA ARG A 375 3.22 -3.63 12.87
C ARG A 375 2.32 -2.45 13.19
N ALA A 376 1.11 -2.70 13.64
CA ALA A 376 0.13 -1.69 14.01
C ALA A 376 0.40 -1.09 15.41
N ALA A 377 1.02 -1.86 16.32
CA ALA A 377 1.43 -1.44 17.66
C ALA A 377 2.68 -0.56 17.61
#